data_19fe085f0c8eff74d7ed147d7d136b22
#
_entry.id   19fe085f0c8eff74d7ed147d7d136b22
#
_cell.length_a   1.000
_cell.length_b   1.000
_cell.length_c   1.000
_cell.angle_alpha   90.00
_cell.angle_beta   90.00
_cell.angle_gamma   90.00
#
_symmetry.space_group_name_H-M   'P 1'
#
loop_
_entity.id
_entity.type
_entity.pdbx_description
1 polymer ?
#
loop_
_entity_poly.entity_id
_entity_poly.type
_entity_poly.pdbx_seq_one_letter_code
_entity_poly.pdbx_strand_id
1 'polypeptide(L)'
;QLPTPVTPTITSVAASCSAAGSSTISNYSASNTYTFSPAGPTVGATGVISGMTVGTSYTVTATNGGCTSLASASFSNAAQLAAQPIPTITSVAASCSAAGSSTISNYSASNTYTFTPAGPTVGVAGVISGMTIGTSYTVTATNGGCTSLASASFSNAAQLPTPVTPTITSVAASCS
;
A
#
# COMPACT_ATOMS: atom_id res chain seq x y z
N GLN A 1 41.14 -25.65 -27.52
CA GLN A 1 39.90 -24.88 -27.69
C GLN A 1 39.48 -24.37 -26.31
N LEU A 2 39.19 -23.05 -26.21
CA LEU A 2 38.69 -22.47 -24.97
C LEU A 2 37.25 -22.96 -24.67
N PRO A 3 36.92 -23.28 -23.42
CA PRO A 3 35.58 -23.71 -23.08
C PRO A 3 34.56 -22.56 -23.25
N THR A 4 33.38 -22.89 -23.78
CA THR A 4 32.27 -21.94 -23.88
C THR A 4 31.77 -21.61 -22.47
N PRO A 5 31.56 -20.31 -22.12
CA PRO A 5 31.03 -19.93 -20.84
C PRO A 5 29.66 -20.59 -20.58
N VAL A 6 29.36 -20.84 -19.30
CA VAL A 6 28.05 -21.32 -18.88
C VAL A 6 27.00 -20.29 -19.15
N THR A 7 25.82 -20.70 -19.61
CA THR A 7 24.64 -19.84 -19.79
C THR A 7 24.30 -19.13 -18.48
N PRO A 8 24.14 -17.80 -18.48
CA PRO A 8 23.77 -17.05 -17.28
C PRO A 8 22.42 -17.51 -16.72
N THR A 9 22.36 -17.75 -15.42
CA THR A 9 21.14 -18.02 -14.66
C THR A 9 20.74 -16.80 -13.85
N ILE A 10 19.46 -16.44 -13.87
CA ILE A 10 18.94 -15.22 -13.25
C ILE A 10 18.10 -15.58 -12.04
N THR A 11 18.39 -14.93 -10.92
CA THR A 11 17.55 -14.89 -9.74
C THR A 11 16.91 -13.50 -9.64
N SER A 12 15.58 -13.45 -9.59
CA SER A 12 14.83 -12.19 -9.48
C SER A 12 14.14 -12.07 -8.12
N VAL A 13 14.15 -10.87 -7.58
CA VAL A 13 13.39 -10.46 -6.40
C VAL A 13 12.19 -9.64 -6.86
N ALA A 14 10.99 -10.00 -6.43
CA ALA A 14 9.78 -9.28 -6.77
C ALA A 14 9.80 -7.85 -6.19
N ALA A 15 9.12 -6.93 -6.87
CA ALA A 15 8.90 -5.58 -6.34
C ALA A 15 8.06 -5.62 -5.06
N SER A 16 8.32 -4.69 -4.16
CA SER A 16 7.61 -4.50 -2.89
C SER A 16 7.17 -3.05 -2.72
N CYS A 17 6.54 -2.73 -1.61
CA CYS A 17 6.15 -1.36 -1.26
C CYS A 17 7.35 -0.46 -0.96
N SER A 18 8.53 -1.05 -0.65
CA SER A 18 9.75 -0.32 -0.27
C SER A 18 10.83 -0.35 -1.35
N ALA A 19 10.70 -1.23 -2.36
CA ALA A 19 11.72 -1.41 -3.39
C ALA A 19 11.13 -1.90 -4.71
N ALA A 20 11.71 -1.48 -5.82
CA ALA A 20 11.49 -2.06 -7.13
C ALA A 20 12.02 -3.50 -7.19
N GLY A 21 11.51 -4.29 -8.11
CA GLY A 21 12.06 -5.60 -8.41
C GLY A 21 13.53 -5.52 -8.85
N SER A 22 14.30 -6.55 -8.57
CA SER A 22 15.70 -6.62 -8.94
C SER A 22 16.06 -7.98 -9.51
N SER A 23 17.15 -8.05 -10.27
CA SER A 23 17.65 -9.28 -10.87
C SER A 23 19.17 -9.39 -10.69
N THR A 24 19.65 -10.61 -10.49
CA THR A 24 21.06 -10.95 -10.28
C THR A 24 21.44 -12.15 -11.11
N ILE A 25 22.62 -12.14 -11.69
CA ILE A 25 23.21 -13.34 -12.32
C ILE A 25 23.75 -14.21 -11.21
N SER A 26 23.07 -15.34 -10.92
CA SER A 26 23.41 -16.21 -9.79
C SER A 26 24.71 -17.00 -10.00
N ASN A 27 25.08 -17.27 -11.26
CA ASN A 27 26.35 -17.92 -11.64
C ASN A 27 27.36 -16.89 -12.20
N TYR A 28 27.36 -15.66 -11.65
CA TYR A 28 28.28 -14.59 -12.06
C TYR A 28 29.75 -15.02 -11.97
N SER A 29 30.52 -14.65 -12.98
CA SER A 29 31.99 -14.78 -12.98
C SER A 29 32.63 -13.49 -13.45
N ALA A 30 33.58 -12.96 -12.68
CA ALA A 30 34.31 -11.73 -13.02
C ALA A 30 35.19 -11.87 -14.28
N SER A 31 35.48 -13.09 -14.74
CA SER A 31 36.22 -13.36 -15.98
C SER A 31 35.36 -13.23 -17.24
N ASN A 32 34.03 -13.12 -17.10
CA ASN A 32 33.10 -13.03 -18.22
C ASN A 32 32.72 -11.56 -18.49
N THR A 33 32.54 -11.23 -19.77
CA THR A 33 31.81 -10.02 -20.19
C THR A 33 30.36 -10.40 -20.45
N TYR A 34 29.42 -9.60 -19.94
CA TYR A 34 27.98 -9.84 -20.08
C TYR A 34 27.35 -8.85 -21.05
N THR A 35 26.58 -9.38 -22.00
CA THR A 35 25.89 -8.57 -23.02
C THR A 35 24.40 -8.82 -22.94
N PHE A 36 23.62 -7.73 -22.80
CA PHE A 36 22.16 -7.76 -22.69
C PHE A 36 21.48 -7.50 -24.03
N SER A 37 20.33 -8.15 -24.21
CA SER A 37 19.42 -7.87 -25.31
C SER A 37 18.00 -7.66 -24.73
N PRO A 38 17.41 -6.45 -24.94
CA PRO A 38 18.01 -5.25 -25.53
C PRO A 38 19.16 -4.69 -24.68
N ALA A 39 20.01 -3.87 -25.31
CA ALA A 39 21.13 -3.21 -24.64
C ALA A 39 20.64 -2.15 -23.62
N GLY A 40 21.51 -1.82 -22.67
CA GLY A 40 21.25 -0.81 -21.63
C GLY A 40 21.68 -1.27 -20.23
N PRO A 41 21.26 -2.44 -19.75
CA PRO A 41 21.68 -2.93 -18.43
C PRO A 41 23.19 -3.16 -18.34
N THR A 42 23.70 -3.08 -17.11
CA THR A 42 25.08 -3.38 -16.73
C THR A 42 25.11 -4.37 -15.56
N VAL A 43 26.23 -5.06 -15.37
CA VAL A 43 26.44 -6.02 -14.27
C VAL A 43 27.50 -5.47 -13.32
N GLY A 44 27.17 -5.43 -12.03
CA GLY A 44 28.12 -5.10 -10.96
C GLY A 44 28.98 -6.30 -10.54
N ALA A 45 29.99 -6.05 -9.70
CA ALA A 45 30.98 -7.03 -9.27
C ALA A 45 30.43 -8.28 -8.55
N THR A 46 29.18 -8.24 -8.11
CA THR A 46 28.47 -9.36 -7.43
C THR A 46 27.41 -10.00 -8.32
N GLY A 47 27.37 -9.64 -9.61
CA GLY A 47 26.36 -10.15 -10.55
C GLY A 47 25.02 -9.39 -10.50
N VAL A 48 24.88 -8.34 -9.69
CA VAL A 48 23.69 -7.50 -9.63
C VAL A 48 23.51 -6.74 -10.93
N ILE A 49 22.32 -6.79 -11.52
CA ILE A 49 22.00 -6.14 -12.79
C ILE A 49 21.39 -4.76 -12.49
N SER A 50 21.95 -3.73 -13.11
CA SER A 50 21.52 -2.32 -12.96
C SER A 50 21.15 -1.74 -14.32
N GLY A 51 20.41 -0.61 -14.33
CA GLY A 51 20.04 0.12 -15.55
C GLY A 51 18.95 -0.56 -16.38
N MET A 52 18.21 -1.52 -15.83
CA MET A 52 17.06 -2.11 -16.50
C MET A 52 15.89 -1.14 -16.57
N THR A 53 15.26 -1.05 -17.73
CA THR A 53 13.97 -0.35 -17.87
C THR A 53 12.86 -1.25 -17.32
N VAL A 54 12.06 -0.73 -16.40
CA VAL A 54 10.94 -1.43 -15.78
C VAL A 54 9.98 -1.96 -16.84
N GLY A 55 9.54 -3.22 -16.67
CA GLY A 55 8.62 -3.88 -17.59
C GLY A 55 9.23 -4.35 -18.92
N THR A 56 10.50 -3.97 -19.20
CA THR A 56 11.20 -4.46 -20.39
C THR A 56 11.77 -5.84 -20.13
N SER A 57 11.58 -6.74 -21.09
CA SER A 57 12.11 -8.10 -21.05
C SER A 57 13.52 -8.14 -21.62
N TYR A 58 14.43 -8.76 -20.88
CA TYR A 58 15.85 -8.90 -21.24
C TYR A 58 16.29 -10.35 -21.29
N THR A 59 17.30 -10.61 -22.09
CA THR A 59 18.15 -11.80 -22.01
C THR A 59 19.60 -11.36 -21.85
N VAL A 60 20.48 -12.24 -21.38
CA VAL A 60 21.92 -11.95 -21.24
C VAL A 60 22.76 -13.13 -21.68
N THR A 61 23.87 -12.85 -22.35
CA THR A 61 24.91 -13.81 -22.71
C THR A 61 26.20 -13.50 -21.94
N ALA A 62 27.02 -14.52 -21.73
CA ALA A 62 28.35 -14.40 -21.15
C ALA A 62 29.43 -14.71 -22.23
N THR A 63 30.46 -13.89 -22.32
CA THR A 63 31.59 -14.04 -23.25
C THR A 63 32.89 -14.10 -22.47
N ASN A 64 33.75 -15.09 -22.79
CA ASN A 64 35.11 -15.20 -22.27
C ASN A 64 36.03 -15.76 -23.35
N GLY A 65 37.18 -15.11 -23.54
CA GLY A 65 38.18 -15.56 -24.51
C GLY A 65 37.65 -15.67 -25.96
N GLY A 66 36.67 -14.87 -26.35
CA GLY A 66 36.04 -14.91 -27.67
C GLY A 66 34.93 -15.96 -27.83
N CYS A 67 34.67 -16.79 -26.81
CA CYS A 67 33.57 -17.77 -26.82
C CYS A 67 32.35 -17.16 -26.08
N THR A 68 31.16 -17.31 -26.68
CA THR A 68 29.90 -16.73 -26.10
C THR A 68 28.93 -17.86 -25.75
N SER A 69 28.31 -17.77 -24.60
CA SER A 69 27.27 -18.71 -24.11
C SER A 69 25.96 -18.59 -24.90
N LEU A 70 25.05 -19.52 -24.68
CA LEU A 70 23.65 -19.34 -25.00
C LEU A 70 23.07 -18.17 -24.17
N ALA A 71 21.97 -17.57 -24.67
CA ALA A 71 21.25 -16.54 -23.95
C ALA A 71 20.52 -17.15 -22.72
N SER A 72 20.45 -16.39 -21.64
CA SER A 72 19.63 -16.74 -20.48
C SER A 72 18.14 -16.88 -20.82
N ALA A 73 17.37 -17.48 -19.93
CA ALA A 73 15.92 -17.26 -19.93
C ALA A 73 15.60 -15.76 -19.85
N SER A 74 14.45 -15.38 -20.39
CA SER A 74 13.95 -14.00 -20.37
C SER A 74 13.58 -13.57 -18.94
N PHE A 75 13.91 -12.34 -18.57
CA PHE A 75 13.62 -11.76 -17.26
C PHE A 75 13.31 -10.25 -17.36
N SER A 76 12.59 -9.73 -16.38
CA SER A 76 12.25 -8.31 -16.28
C SER A 76 12.14 -7.89 -14.82
N ASN A 77 12.29 -6.59 -14.56
CA ASN A 77 12.03 -6.01 -13.23
C ASN A 77 10.70 -5.25 -13.23
N ALA A 78 9.93 -5.37 -12.17
CA ALA A 78 8.72 -4.58 -11.95
C ALA A 78 9.04 -3.29 -11.19
N ALA A 79 8.24 -2.24 -11.40
CA ALA A 79 8.31 -1.01 -10.61
C ALA A 79 8.01 -1.28 -9.14
N GLN A 80 8.56 -0.47 -8.25
CA GLN A 80 8.14 -0.45 -6.84
C GLN A 80 6.62 -0.31 -6.76
N LEU A 81 5.99 -1.08 -5.87
CA LEU A 81 4.55 -0.98 -5.64
C LEU A 81 4.22 0.37 -5.00
N ALA A 82 3.09 0.97 -5.41
CA ALA A 82 2.67 2.26 -4.87
C ALA A 82 2.28 2.14 -3.38
N ALA A 83 2.81 3.03 -2.54
CA ALA A 83 2.34 3.18 -1.17
C ALA A 83 0.85 3.59 -1.17
N GLN A 84 0.07 3.04 -0.23
CA GLN A 84 -1.33 3.42 -0.11
C GLN A 84 -1.46 4.81 0.52
N PRO A 85 -2.40 5.65 0.05
CA PRO A 85 -2.71 6.92 0.69
C PRO A 85 -3.20 6.72 2.12
N ILE A 86 -2.80 7.59 3.04
CA ILE A 86 -3.31 7.60 4.41
C ILE A 86 -4.82 7.87 4.36
N PRO A 87 -5.67 7.05 5.04
CA PRO A 87 -7.10 7.34 5.12
C PRO A 87 -7.36 8.70 5.78
N THR A 88 -8.16 9.52 5.12
CA THR A 88 -8.64 10.81 5.66
C THR A 88 -10.08 10.65 6.15
N ILE A 89 -10.35 11.12 7.38
CA ILE A 89 -11.63 10.93 8.03
C ILE A 89 -12.40 12.26 8.04
N THR A 90 -13.64 12.20 7.60
CA THR A 90 -14.63 13.27 7.77
C THR A 90 -15.64 12.80 8.81
N SER A 91 -15.81 13.58 9.88
CA SER A 91 -16.76 13.27 10.95
C SER A 91 -17.91 14.28 10.97
N VAL A 92 -19.12 13.78 11.23
CA VAL A 92 -20.31 14.56 11.49
C VAL A 92 -20.56 14.52 12.99
N ALA A 93 -20.72 15.68 13.61
CA ALA A 93 -21.00 15.79 15.04
C ALA A 93 -22.37 15.17 15.39
N ALA A 94 -22.48 14.66 16.61
CA ALA A 94 -23.76 14.22 17.15
C ALA A 94 -24.73 15.40 17.30
N SER A 95 -26.02 15.12 17.13
CA SER A 95 -27.13 16.05 17.31
C SER A 95 -28.20 15.46 18.21
N CYS A 96 -29.27 16.22 18.51
CA CYS A 96 -30.43 15.68 19.24
C CYS A 96 -31.24 14.64 18.43
N SER A 97 -30.99 14.53 17.12
CA SER A 97 -31.69 13.59 16.24
C SER A 97 -30.83 12.40 15.81
N ALA A 98 -29.49 12.47 15.94
CA ALA A 98 -28.59 11.42 15.51
C ALA A 98 -27.29 11.41 16.30
N ALA A 99 -26.71 10.23 16.46
CA ALA A 99 -25.34 10.05 16.92
C ALA A 99 -24.33 10.61 15.89
N GLY A 100 -23.12 10.89 16.34
CA GLY A 100 -22.03 11.27 15.46
C GLY A 100 -21.67 10.13 14.51
N SER A 101 -21.17 10.47 13.34
CA SER A 101 -20.75 9.50 12.32
C SER A 101 -19.40 9.86 11.71
N SER A 102 -18.71 8.88 11.14
CA SER A 102 -17.42 9.09 10.48
C SER A 102 -17.39 8.35 9.14
N THR A 103 -16.70 8.94 8.17
CA THR A 103 -16.57 8.43 6.81
C THR A 103 -15.12 8.59 6.35
N ILE A 104 -14.59 7.62 5.63
CA ILE A 104 -13.29 7.73 4.93
C ILE A 104 -13.52 8.53 3.65
N SER A 105 -13.06 9.78 3.60
CA SER A 105 -13.32 10.69 2.47
C SER A 105 -12.54 10.33 1.20
N ASN A 106 -11.38 9.67 1.35
CA ASN A 106 -10.59 9.14 0.23
C ASN A 106 -10.78 7.62 0.07
N TYR A 107 -12.01 7.12 0.31
CA TYR A 107 -12.35 5.70 0.19
C TYR A 107 -12.06 5.15 -1.21
N SER A 108 -11.51 3.94 -1.24
CA SER A 108 -11.37 3.14 -2.46
C SER A 108 -11.87 1.72 -2.22
N ALA A 109 -12.75 1.24 -3.08
CA ALA A 109 -13.30 -0.12 -2.98
C ALA A 109 -12.23 -1.22 -3.20
N SER A 110 -11.08 -0.89 -3.76
CA SER A 110 -9.96 -1.81 -3.94
C SER A 110 -9.10 -1.99 -2.69
N ASN A 111 -9.31 -1.17 -1.65
CA ASN A 111 -8.56 -1.23 -0.40
C ASN A 111 -9.28 -2.09 0.64
N THR A 112 -8.49 -2.83 1.43
CA THR A 112 -8.93 -3.38 2.71
C THR A 112 -8.58 -2.39 3.82
N TYR A 113 -9.54 -2.12 4.71
CA TYR A 113 -9.37 -1.18 5.81
C TYR A 113 -9.29 -1.92 7.14
N THR A 114 -8.28 -1.60 7.94
CA THR A 114 -8.06 -2.21 9.27
C THR A 114 -8.07 -1.14 10.35
N PHE A 115 -8.95 -1.31 11.34
CA PHE A 115 -9.11 -0.38 12.48
C PHE A 115 -8.29 -0.82 13.69
N THR A 116 -7.83 0.17 14.45
CA THR A 116 -7.20 -0.02 15.75
C THR A 116 -7.87 0.94 16.75
N PRO A 117 -8.51 0.42 17.81
CA PRO A 117 -8.81 -1.00 18.08
C PRO A 117 -9.73 -1.61 17.03
N ALA A 118 -9.74 -2.96 16.94
CA ALA A 118 -10.60 -3.69 16.03
C ALA A 118 -12.08 -3.56 16.42
N GLY A 119 -12.99 -3.78 15.48
CA GLY A 119 -14.44 -3.74 15.67
C GLY A 119 -15.17 -3.03 14.54
N PRO A 120 -14.83 -1.77 14.20
CA PRO A 120 -15.50 -1.08 13.11
C PRO A 120 -15.31 -1.76 11.75
N THR A 121 -16.25 -1.52 10.85
CA THR A 121 -16.22 -1.97 9.44
C THR A 121 -16.47 -0.77 8.52
N VAL A 122 -16.01 -0.90 7.26
CA VAL A 122 -16.24 0.12 6.22
C VAL A 122 -17.26 -0.42 5.22
N GLY A 123 -18.33 0.33 5.03
CA GLY A 123 -19.34 0.07 4.00
C GLY A 123 -19.04 0.79 2.69
N VAL A 124 -19.99 0.74 1.76
CA VAL A 124 -19.93 1.49 0.50
C VAL A 124 -19.73 2.98 0.76
N ALA A 125 -19.04 3.65 -0.16
CA ALA A 125 -18.71 5.07 -0.05
C ALA A 125 -17.88 5.46 1.20
N GLY A 126 -17.26 4.48 1.87
CA GLY A 126 -16.36 4.75 3.00
C GLY A 126 -17.06 4.98 4.34
N VAL A 127 -18.36 4.73 4.46
CA VAL A 127 -19.11 4.90 5.72
C VAL A 127 -18.60 3.91 6.76
N ILE A 128 -18.24 4.40 7.95
CA ILE A 128 -17.72 3.58 9.05
C ILE A 128 -18.87 3.20 9.98
N SER A 129 -19.01 1.90 10.25
CA SER A 129 -20.04 1.31 11.12
C SER A 129 -19.43 0.48 12.25
N GLY A 130 -20.21 0.21 13.31
CA GLY A 130 -19.77 -0.65 14.42
C GLY A 130 -18.77 0.02 15.37
N MET A 131 -18.64 1.34 15.36
CA MET A 131 -17.80 2.07 16.32
C MET A 131 -18.46 2.07 17.71
N THR A 132 -17.66 1.80 18.74
CA THR A 132 -18.07 2.03 20.13
C THR A 132 -17.99 3.52 20.44
N ILE A 133 -19.07 4.10 20.95
CA ILE A 133 -19.16 5.51 21.32
C ILE A 133 -18.06 5.88 22.31
N GLY A 134 -17.39 7.03 22.05
CA GLY A 134 -16.31 7.53 22.90
C GLY A 134 -14.98 6.80 22.77
N THR A 135 -14.93 5.71 22.03
CA THR A 135 -13.67 5.01 21.75
C THR A 135 -12.95 5.69 20.59
N SER A 136 -11.64 5.91 20.77
CA SER A 136 -10.76 6.49 19.76
C SER A 136 -10.22 5.41 18.84
N TYR A 137 -10.31 5.62 17.54
CA TYR A 137 -9.87 4.70 16.50
C TYR A 137 -8.87 5.36 15.57
N THR A 138 -8.02 4.55 14.97
CA THR A 138 -7.25 4.86 13.76
C THR A 138 -7.55 3.81 12.70
N VAL A 139 -7.28 4.09 11.44
CA VAL A 139 -7.51 3.14 10.34
C VAL A 139 -6.34 3.19 9.36
N THR A 140 -5.96 2.01 8.84
CA THR A 140 -4.99 1.86 7.74
C THR A 140 -5.70 1.31 6.51
N ALA A 141 -5.17 1.59 5.33
CA ALA A 141 -5.63 1.05 4.05
C ALA A 141 -4.57 0.13 3.45
N THR A 142 -4.95 -1.06 2.99
CA THR A 142 -4.06 -2.04 2.35
C THR A 142 -4.59 -2.42 0.97
N ASN A 143 -3.70 -2.40 -0.03
CA ASN A 143 -3.98 -2.90 -1.37
C ASN A 143 -2.68 -3.42 -2.00
N GLY A 144 -2.75 -4.56 -2.72
CA GLY A 144 -1.58 -5.15 -3.38
C GLY A 144 -0.43 -5.48 -2.43
N GLY A 145 -0.71 -5.77 -1.15
CA GLY A 145 0.30 -6.00 -0.12
C GLY A 145 0.95 -4.75 0.46
N CYS A 146 0.55 -3.54 0.01
CA CYS A 146 1.04 -2.27 0.55
C CYS A 146 0.03 -1.66 1.52
N THR A 147 0.47 -1.37 2.75
CA THR A 147 -0.34 -0.75 3.78
C THR A 147 0.07 0.71 3.99
N SER A 148 -0.92 1.59 4.16
CA SER A 148 -0.70 3.01 4.48
C SER A 148 -0.19 3.20 5.92
N LEU A 149 0.27 4.39 6.23
CA LEU A 149 0.32 4.85 7.61
C LEU A 149 -1.11 4.95 8.18
N ALA A 150 -1.22 4.93 9.51
CA ALA A 150 -2.49 5.10 10.20
C ALA A 150 -3.06 6.51 10.00
N SER A 151 -4.38 6.61 9.92
CA SER A 151 -5.09 7.90 9.92
C SER A 151 -4.83 8.69 11.20
N ALA A 152 -5.19 9.98 11.21
CA ALA A 152 -5.43 10.70 12.45
C ALA A 152 -6.49 9.94 13.29
N SER A 153 -6.39 10.10 14.61
CA SER A 153 -7.33 9.52 15.57
C SER A 153 -8.71 10.16 15.44
N PHE A 154 -9.77 9.37 15.53
CA PHE A 154 -11.16 9.83 15.45
C PHE A 154 -12.08 9.00 16.36
N SER A 155 -13.23 9.57 16.74
CA SER A 155 -14.25 8.91 17.55
C SER A 155 -15.64 9.44 17.20
N ASN A 156 -16.68 8.66 17.51
CA ASN A 156 -18.07 9.13 17.40
C ASN A 156 -18.66 9.40 18.79
N ALA A 157 -19.45 10.47 18.90
CA ALA A 157 -20.18 10.81 20.09
C ALA A 157 -21.60 10.21 20.07
N ALA A 158 -22.15 9.94 21.25
CA ALA A 158 -23.55 9.54 21.40
C ALA A 158 -24.49 10.65 20.91
N GLN A 159 -25.70 10.29 20.49
CA GLN A 159 -26.78 11.23 20.24
C GLN A 159 -26.99 12.13 21.46
N LEU A 160 -27.15 13.42 21.24
CA LEU A 160 -27.42 14.37 22.32
C LEU A 160 -28.85 14.18 22.87
N PRO A 161 -29.06 14.39 24.17
CA PRO A 161 -30.40 14.29 24.75
C PRO A 161 -31.31 15.39 24.18
N THR A 162 -32.56 15.04 23.95
CA THR A 162 -33.59 16.03 23.58
C THR A 162 -33.86 16.94 24.79
N PRO A 163 -33.92 18.29 24.62
CA PRO A 163 -34.29 19.17 25.70
C PRO A 163 -35.68 18.83 26.26
N VAL A 164 -35.81 18.83 27.57
CA VAL A 164 -37.11 18.64 28.21
C VAL A 164 -38.03 19.78 27.91
N THR A 165 -39.30 19.49 27.65
CA THR A 165 -40.33 20.54 27.46
C THR A 165 -40.45 21.36 28.74
N PRO A 166 -40.36 22.72 28.67
CA PRO A 166 -40.56 23.52 29.84
C PRO A 166 -41.96 23.34 30.40
N THR A 167 -42.07 23.15 31.71
CA THR A 167 -43.34 23.17 32.43
C THR A 167 -43.56 24.57 32.97
N ILE A 168 -44.71 25.15 32.63
CA ILE A 168 -45.12 26.47 33.15
C ILE A 168 -46.15 26.24 34.26
N THR A 169 -45.82 26.73 35.44
CA THR A 169 -46.80 26.77 36.56
C THR A 169 -47.37 28.18 36.60
N SER A 170 -48.67 28.28 36.36
CA SER A 170 -49.40 29.53 36.51
C SER A 170 -49.90 29.68 37.93
N VAL A 171 -49.65 30.79 38.56
CA VAL A 171 -50.27 31.17 39.86
C VAL A 171 -51.50 31.99 39.56
N ALA A 172 -52.64 31.57 40.02
CA ALA A 172 -53.87 32.32 39.90
C ALA A 172 -53.78 33.63 40.71
N ALA A 173 -54.26 34.73 40.12
CA ALA A 173 -54.35 36.00 40.83
C ALA A 173 -55.35 35.84 42.00
N SER A 174 -54.93 36.20 43.20
CA SER A 174 -55.81 36.30 44.34
C SER A 174 -56.34 37.72 44.42
N CYS A 175 -57.71 37.92 44.51
CA CYS A 175 -58.31 39.18 44.84
C CYS A 175 -58.17 39.40 46.37
N SER A 176 -57.63 40.55 46.76
CA SER A 176 -57.64 41.09 48.13
C SER A 176 -58.78 42.06 48.30
#